data_92dec73d8c2293cb10ec678727dd7a6a
#
_entry.id   92dec73d8c2293cb10ec678727dd7a6a
#
_cell.length_a   1.000
_cell.length_b   1.000
_cell.length_c   1.000
_cell.angle_alpha   90.00
_cell.angle_beta   90.00
_cell.angle_gamma   90.00
#
_symmetry.space_group_name_H-M   'P 1'
#
loop_
_entity.id
_entity.type
_entity.pdbx_description
1 polymer ?
#
loop_
_entity_poly.entity_id
_entity_poly.type
_entity_poly.pdbx_seq_one_letter_code
_entity_poly.pdbx_strand_id
1 'polypeptide(L)'
;LAYACEDPGDPANFPRILSLWRANLIGSSAKGQEYFLKHLLGVPDAGVRSEESGPEERPRDVRWRDEAAEGKLDLFMTVDFRMNGSCLYSDVVLPAATWYEKHDISSTDLHPFVHPFNAAIPPPWEAKTDWETFNLIARKFSELAVDHLGTRTDIVSAPLLHDTPEELAQPGGIVRDWRKGECEPVPGKTMPKLIPIERDY
;
A
#
# COMPACT_ATOMS: atom_id res chain seq x y z
N LEU A 1 14.60 -8.83 10.63
CA LEU A 1 13.24 -8.65 10.10
C LEU A 1 13.10 -9.50 8.84
N ALA A 2 12.16 -10.45 8.84
CA ALA A 2 11.72 -11.12 7.63
C ALA A 2 10.65 -10.22 6.96
N TYR A 3 10.65 -10.18 5.64
CA TYR A 3 9.64 -9.44 4.88
C TYR A 3 8.52 -10.39 4.46
N ALA A 4 7.29 -9.92 4.48
CA ALA A 4 6.13 -10.70 4.06
C ALA A 4 6.25 -11.25 2.62
N CYS A 5 7.03 -10.61 1.77
CA CYS A 5 7.28 -11.08 0.40
C CYS A 5 8.23 -12.29 0.32
N GLU A 6 8.89 -12.67 1.40
CA GLU A 6 9.76 -13.86 1.42
C GLU A 6 8.95 -15.17 1.46
N ASP A 7 7.79 -15.16 2.10
CA ASP A 7 6.78 -16.22 2.03
C ASP A 7 5.36 -15.64 2.01
N PRO A 8 4.89 -15.21 0.85
CA PRO A 8 3.55 -14.61 0.71
C PRO A 8 2.40 -15.60 0.91
N GLY A 9 2.72 -16.88 1.01
CA GLY A 9 1.75 -17.95 1.26
C GLY A 9 1.53 -18.26 2.73
N ASP A 10 2.40 -17.78 3.63
CA ASP A 10 2.22 -17.93 5.06
C ASP A 10 1.05 -17.07 5.54
N PRO A 11 0.05 -17.62 6.27
CA PRO A 11 -1.06 -16.85 6.82
C PRO A 11 -0.63 -15.65 7.68
N ALA A 12 0.51 -15.72 8.36
CA ALA A 12 1.06 -14.60 9.12
C ALA A 12 1.45 -13.40 8.24
N ASN A 13 1.66 -13.63 6.97
CA ASN A 13 2.05 -12.61 5.99
C ASN A 13 0.88 -12.14 5.10
N PHE A 14 -0.33 -12.62 5.34
CA PHE A 14 -1.48 -12.21 4.53
C PHE A 14 -1.77 -10.72 4.73
N PRO A 15 -1.92 -9.95 3.64
CA PRO A 15 -2.48 -8.61 3.73
C PRO A 15 -3.94 -8.73 4.14
N ARG A 16 -4.31 -8.18 5.31
CA ARG A 16 -5.67 -8.31 5.83
C ARG A 16 -6.58 -7.17 5.37
N ILE A 17 -6.00 -6.01 5.08
CA ILE A 17 -6.74 -4.81 4.66
C ILE A 17 -6.11 -4.29 3.36
N LEU A 18 -6.94 -4.07 2.36
CA LEU A 18 -6.57 -3.39 1.13
C LEU A 18 -7.39 -2.11 1.00
N SER A 19 -6.70 -0.98 0.91
CA SER A 19 -7.32 0.30 0.61
C SER A 19 -6.82 0.79 -0.75
N LEU A 20 -7.71 0.95 -1.71
CA LEU A 20 -7.41 1.57 -3.00
C LEU A 20 -7.84 3.02 -2.98
N TRP A 21 -6.90 3.88 -3.24
CA TRP A 21 -7.13 5.31 -3.33
C TRP A 21 -6.92 5.79 -4.75
N ARG A 22 -8.03 6.10 -5.43
CA ARG A 22 -8.07 6.57 -6.82
C ARG A 22 -7.36 5.64 -7.81
N ALA A 23 -7.50 4.35 -7.61
CA ALA A 23 -6.85 3.34 -8.43
C ALA A 23 -7.81 2.21 -8.80
N ASN A 24 -7.81 1.83 -10.07
CA ASN A 24 -8.55 0.67 -10.56
C ASN A 24 -7.61 -0.51 -10.76
N LEU A 25 -7.08 -1.10 -9.68
CA LEU A 25 -6.12 -2.19 -9.78
C LEU A 25 -6.68 -3.42 -10.49
N ILE A 26 -7.92 -3.80 -10.19
CA ILE A 26 -8.54 -4.97 -10.82
C ILE A 26 -8.77 -4.74 -12.31
N GLY A 27 -9.19 -3.54 -12.70
CA GLY A 27 -9.48 -3.22 -14.11
C GLY A 27 -8.25 -2.86 -14.95
N SER A 28 -7.14 -2.44 -14.34
CA SER A 28 -5.97 -1.91 -15.05
C SER A 28 -4.67 -2.71 -14.87
N SER A 29 -4.63 -3.65 -13.93
CA SER A 29 -3.45 -4.48 -13.67
C SER A 29 -3.44 -5.73 -14.53
N ALA A 30 -3.25 -5.61 -15.82
CA ALA A 30 -3.34 -6.71 -16.78
C ALA A 30 -2.57 -7.99 -16.41
N LYS A 31 -1.51 -7.89 -15.59
CA LYS A 31 -0.73 -9.03 -15.11
C LYS A 31 -1.06 -9.45 -13.69
N GLY A 32 -1.75 -8.60 -12.92
CA GLY A 32 -2.04 -8.83 -11.50
C GLY A 32 -3.49 -9.21 -11.22
N GLN A 33 -4.37 -9.17 -12.20
CA GLN A 33 -5.81 -9.41 -12.01
C GLN A 33 -6.10 -10.77 -11.37
N GLU A 34 -5.47 -11.82 -11.85
CA GLU A 34 -5.68 -13.16 -11.29
C GLU A 34 -5.23 -13.24 -9.84
N TYR A 35 -4.10 -12.63 -9.50
CA TYR A 35 -3.64 -12.58 -8.12
C TYR A 35 -4.64 -11.86 -7.21
N PHE A 36 -5.15 -10.71 -7.63
CA PHE A 36 -6.15 -9.97 -6.86
C PHE A 36 -7.43 -10.76 -6.69
N LEU A 37 -7.97 -11.33 -7.74
CA LEU A 37 -9.24 -12.05 -7.70
C LEU A 37 -9.10 -13.38 -6.96
N LYS A 38 -8.10 -14.19 -7.30
CA LYS A 38 -7.93 -15.54 -6.77
C LYS A 38 -7.38 -15.54 -5.34
N HIS A 39 -6.28 -14.83 -5.10
CA HIS A 39 -5.55 -14.94 -3.84
C HIS A 39 -5.93 -13.88 -2.81
N LEU A 40 -6.25 -12.68 -3.22
CA LEU A 40 -6.65 -11.63 -2.28
C LEU A 40 -8.13 -11.71 -1.95
N LEU A 41 -8.99 -11.89 -2.96
CA LEU A 41 -10.45 -11.90 -2.79
C LEU A 41 -11.04 -13.31 -2.66
N GLY A 42 -10.29 -14.36 -2.95
CA GLY A 42 -10.75 -15.74 -2.84
C GLY A 42 -11.77 -16.16 -3.89
N VAL A 43 -11.79 -15.53 -5.07
CA VAL A 43 -12.69 -15.90 -6.17
C VAL A 43 -12.13 -17.15 -6.85
N PRO A 44 -12.78 -18.31 -6.74
CA PRO A 44 -12.22 -19.58 -7.23
C PRO A 44 -12.17 -19.66 -8.76
N ASP A 45 -13.13 -19.04 -9.43
CA ASP A 45 -13.18 -18.92 -10.89
C ASP A 45 -13.49 -17.49 -11.26
N ALA A 46 -12.44 -16.75 -11.61
CA ALA A 46 -12.56 -15.34 -11.94
C ALA A 46 -13.10 -15.09 -13.36
N GLY A 47 -13.32 -16.11 -14.18
CA GLY A 47 -13.78 -15.99 -15.57
C GLY A 47 -12.84 -15.25 -16.51
N VAL A 48 -11.64 -14.86 -16.03
CA VAL A 48 -10.60 -14.15 -16.76
C VAL A 48 -9.40 -15.03 -17.09
N ARG A 49 -9.51 -16.33 -16.88
CA ARG A 49 -8.42 -17.26 -17.12
C ARG A 49 -8.20 -17.47 -18.62
N SER A 50 -6.99 -17.17 -19.06
CA SER A 50 -6.34 -17.94 -20.09
C SER A 50 -5.88 -19.29 -19.51
N GLU A 51 -5.57 -20.25 -20.35
CA GLU A 51 -5.00 -21.53 -19.92
C GLU A 51 -3.84 -21.31 -18.95
N GLU A 52 -3.79 -22.09 -17.85
CA GLU A 52 -2.68 -22.01 -16.91
C GLU A 52 -1.39 -22.40 -17.59
N SER A 53 -0.32 -21.64 -17.34
CA SER A 53 1.02 -21.99 -17.79
C SER A 53 1.42 -23.38 -17.30
N GLY A 54 1.97 -24.21 -18.17
CA GLY A 54 2.49 -25.50 -17.78
C GLY A 54 3.60 -25.39 -16.72
N PRO A 55 3.89 -26.45 -15.98
CA PRO A 55 4.92 -26.43 -14.93
C PRO A 55 6.30 -25.95 -15.41
N GLU A 56 6.59 -26.16 -16.70
CA GLU A 56 7.85 -25.76 -17.32
C GLU A 56 7.94 -24.28 -17.65
N GLU A 57 6.79 -23.61 -17.76
CA GLU A 57 6.69 -22.19 -18.07
C GLU A 57 6.61 -21.32 -16.82
N ARG A 58 6.46 -21.93 -15.64
CA ARG A 58 6.37 -21.22 -14.38
C ARG A 58 7.76 -20.75 -13.92
N PRO A 59 7.86 -19.50 -13.43
CA PRO A 59 9.09 -19.03 -12.80
C PRO A 59 9.51 -19.95 -11.65
N ARG A 60 10.79 -20.34 -11.58
CA ARG A 60 11.29 -21.27 -10.57
C ARG A 60 11.20 -20.74 -9.15
N ASP A 61 11.20 -19.43 -8.99
CA ASP A 61 11.27 -18.74 -7.70
C ASP A 61 9.92 -18.25 -7.19
N VAL A 62 8.82 -18.59 -7.87
CA VAL A 62 7.47 -18.23 -7.44
C VAL A 62 6.79 -19.47 -6.89
N ARG A 63 6.52 -19.47 -5.59
CA ARG A 63 5.67 -20.48 -4.94
C ARG A 63 4.21 -20.17 -5.25
N TRP A 64 3.71 -20.79 -6.30
CA TRP A 64 2.32 -20.66 -6.70
C TRP A 64 1.51 -21.81 -6.10
N ARG A 65 0.36 -21.49 -5.52
CA ARG A 65 -0.59 -22.50 -5.05
C ARG A 65 -1.67 -22.70 -6.10
N ASP A 66 -1.89 -23.92 -6.54
CA ASP A 66 -2.86 -24.26 -7.58
C ASP A 66 -4.31 -24.04 -7.13
N GLU A 67 -4.58 -24.23 -5.84
CA GLU A 67 -5.88 -23.95 -5.26
C GLU A 67 -5.91 -22.57 -4.63
N ALA A 68 -6.93 -21.77 -4.97
CA ALA A 68 -7.21 -20.56 -4.23
C ALA A 68 -7.68 -20.97 -2.84
N ALA A 69 -6.88 -20.67 -1.84
CA ALA A 69 -7.36 -20.67 -0.47
C ALA A 69 -8.47 -19.63 -0.30
N GLU A 70 -9.06 -19.56 0.89
CA GLU A 70 -9.87 -18.40 1.30
C GLU A 70 -9.12 -17.10 0.97
N GLY A 71 -9.87 -16.05 0.64
CA GLY A 71 -9.28 -14.74 0.35
C GLY A 71 -8.40 -14.27 1.50
N LYS A 72 -7.28 -13.65 1.16
CA LYS A 72 -6.32 -13.17 2.16
C LYS A 72 -6.79 -11.90 2.86
N LEU A 73 -7.73 -11.18 2.25
CA LEU A 73 -8.25 -9.92 2.77
C LEU A 73 -9.44 -10.14 3.70
N ASP A 74 -9.46 -9.39 4.81
CA ASP A 74 -10.63 -9.24 5.67
C ASP A 74 -11.48 -8.05 5.27
N LEU A 75 -10.85 -7.01 4.69
CA LEU A 75 -11.51 -5.78 4.30
C LEU A 75 -10.88 -5.23 3.02
N PHE A 76 -11.71 -5.00 2.02
CA PHE A 76 -11.35 -4.28 0.81
C PHE A 76 -12.14 -2.98 0.72
N MET A 77 -11.45 -1.85 0.78
CA MET A 77 -12.03 -0.52 0.71
C MET A 77 -11.51 0.24 -0.51
N THR A 78 -12.39 0.93 -1.21
CA THR A 78 -12.02 1.81 -2.32
C THR A 78 -12.49 3.23 -2.04
N VAL A 79 -11.60 4.19 -2.23
CA VAL A 79 -11.88 5.64 -2.20
C VAL A 79 -11.70 6.16 -3.62
N ASP A 80 -12.79 6.42 -4.32
CA ASP A 80 -12.73 6.84 -5.73
C ASP A 80 -13.89 7.77 -6.09
N PHE A 81 -13.67 8.57 -7.11
CA PHE A 81 -14.68 9.47 -7.69
C PHE A 81 -15.43 8.82 -8.85
N ARG A 82 -15.11 7.58 -9.20
CA ARG A 82 -15.78 6.78 -10.24
C ARG A 82 -16.05 5.39 -9.72
N MET A 83 -17.21 4.86 -10.10
CA MET A 83 -17.51 3.45 -9.87
C MET A 83 -16.77 2.61 -10.92
N ASN A 84 -15.53 2.23 -10.59
CA ASN A 84 -14.66 1.42 -11.44
C ASN A 84 -14.75 -0.08 -11.10
N GLY A 85 -14.02 -0.92 -11.85
CA GLY A 85 -14.02 -2.38 -11.63
C GLY A 85 -13.60 -2.79 -10.22
N SER A 86 -12.64 -2.10 -9.61
CA SER A 86 -12.23 -2.40 -8.23
C SER A 86 -13.31 -2.08 -7.21
N CYS A 87 -14.10 -1.03 -7.43
CA CYS A 87 -15.23 -0.68 -6.56
C CYS A 87 -16.29 -1.79 -6.52
N LEU A 88 -16.49 -2.51 -7.63
CA LEU A 88 -17.49 -3.59 -7.70
C LEU A 88 -17.15 -4.79 -6.81
N TYR A 89 -15.88 -4.95 -6.45
CA TYR A 89 -15.40 -6.01 -5.58
C TYR A 89 -15.10 -5.54 -4.16
N SER A 90 -15.25 -4.25 -3.89
CA SER A 90 -14.95 -3.69 -2.56
C SER A 90 -16.10 -3.95 -1.59
N ASP A 91 -15.76 -4.22 -0.34
CA ASP A 91 -16.73 -4.29 0.77
C ASP A 91 -17.26 -2.90 1.11
N VAL A 92 -16.41 -1.88 0.98
CA VAL A 92 -16.76 -0.49 1.25
C VAL A 92 -16.26 0.40 0.11
N VAL A 93 -17.16 1.21 -0.44
CA VAL A 93 -16.83 2.24 -1.43
C VAL A 93 -17.13 3.61 -0.83
N LEU A 94 -16.11 4.45 -0.75
CA LEU A 94 -16.20 5.82 -0.24
C LEU A 94 -16.11 6.79 -1.42
N PRO A 95 -17.16 7.59 -1.68
CA PRO A 95 -17.16 8.54 -2.79
C PRO A 95 -16.20 9.71 -2.49
N ALA A 96 -15.27 9.95 -3.41
CA ALA A 96 -14.27 11.00 -3.31
C ALA A 96 -14.61 12.20 -4.20
N ALA A 97 -14.34 13.41 -3.69
CA ALA A 97 -14.42 14.63 -4.47
C ALA A 97 -13.42 14.64 -5.64
N THR A 98 -13.83 15.19 -6.78
CA THR A 98 -12.94 15.40 -7.93
C THR A 98 -12.04 16.62 -7.75
N TRP A 99 -11.14 16.88 -8.72
CA TRP A 99 -10.25 18.05 -8.65
C TRP A 99 -10.99 19.40 -8.60
N TYR A 100 -12.14 19.50 -9.24
CA TYR A 100 -12.94 20.73 -9.22
C TYR A 100 -13.75 20.93 -7.94
N GLU A 101 -13.80 19.92 -7.10
CA GLU A 101 -14.66 19.85 -5.91
C GLU A 101 -13.84 19.91 -4.60
N LYS A 102 -12.52 20.09 -4.68
CA LYS A 102 -11.65 20.12 -3.50
C LYS A 102 -10.54 21.16 -3.61
N HIS A 103 -10.04 21.57 -2.45
CA HIS A 103 -8.76 22.26 -2.33
C HIS A 103 -7.67 21.23 -2.17
N ASP A 104 -6.58 21.37 -2.89
CA ASP A 104 -5.45 20.44 -2.83
C ASP A 104 -4.17 21.09 -3.39
N ILE A 105 -3.08 20.35 -3.37
CA ILE A 105 -1.84 20.71 -4.01
C ILE A 105 -1.46 19.64 -5.04
N SER A 106 -0.86 20.06 -6.14
CA SER A 106 -0.37 19.19 -7.19
C SER A 106 1.13 19.34 -7.34
N SER A 107 1.81 18.23 -7.42
CA SER A 107 3.23 18.15 -7.75
C SER A 107 3.46 16.97 -8.70
N THR A 108 4.59 16.97 -9.37
CA THR A 108 5.01 15.89 -10.27
C THR A 108 6.52 15.75 -10.24
N ASP A 109 7.01 14.57 -10.54
CA ASP A 109 8.45 14.29 -10.64
C ASP A 109 9.11 15.00 -11.83
N LEU A 110 8.29 15.54 -12.76
CA LEU A 110 8.78 16.17 -13.97
C LEU A 110 9.24 17.62 -13.79
N HIS A 111 8.91 18.26 -12.66
CA HIS A 111 9.30 19.64 -12.35
C HIS A 111 9.27 19.91 -10.84
N PRO A 112 10.04 20.91 -10.35
CA PRO A 112 10.12 21.22 -8.92
C PRO A 112 8.97 22.10 -8.39
N PHE A 113 7.96 22.36 -9.19
CA PHE A 113 6.87 23.28 -8.80
C PHE A 113 5.78 22.53 -8.06
N VAL A 114 5.23 23.19 -7.03
CA VAL A 114 4.04 22.78 -6.30
C VAL A 114 2.93 23.78 -6.62
N HIS A 115 1.80 23.28 -7.11
CA HIS A 115 0.69 24.12 -7.52
C HIS A 115 -0.50 23.90 -6.57
N PRO A 116 -0.98 24.93 -5.86
CA PRO A 116 -2.25 24.86 -5.20
C PRO A 116 -3.38 24.95 -6.22
N PHE A 117 -4.48 24.24 -5.98
CA PHE A 117 -5.71 24.43 -6.69
C PHE A 117 -6.89 24.50 -5.73
N ASN A 118 -7.91 25.24 -6.13
CA ASN A 118 -9.08 25.54 -5.32
C ASN A 118 -10.33 24.88 -5.90
N ALA A 119 -11.24 24.52 -5.02
CA ALA A 119 -12.54 24.02 -5.44
C ALA A 119 -13.30 25.09 -6.25
N ALA A 120 -13.85 24.69 -7.39
CA ALA A 120 -14.74 25.51 -8.19
C ALA A 120 -16.21 25.30 -7.79
N ILE A 121 -16.53 24.12 -7.29
CA ILE A 121 -17.86 23.71 -6.85
C ILE A 121 -17.72 22.85 -5.58
N PRO A 122 -18.75 22.77 -4.73
CA PRO A 122 -18.75 21.84 -3.61
C PRO A 122 -18.87 20.38 -4.10
N PRO A 123 -18.36 19.40 -3.33
CA PRO A 123 -18.58 18.00 -3.62
C PRO A 123 -20.07 17.64 -3.62
N PRO A 124 -20.54 16.79 -4.55
CA PRO A 124 -21.93 16.37 -4.58
C PRO A 124 -22.22 15.30 -3.52
N TRP A 125 -23.45 15.26 -3.04
CA TRP A 125 -23.96 14.24 -2.09
C TRP A 125 -23.06 14.03 -0.87
N GLU A 126 -22.69 12.78 -0.65
CA GLU A 126 -21.82 12.35 0.46
C GLU A 126 -20.34 12.33 0.08
N ALA A 127 -19.98 12.72 -1.15
CA ALA A 127 -18.60 12.80 -1.58
C ALA A 127 -17.80 13.74 -0.69
N LYS A 128 -16.64 13.29 -0.28
CA LYS A 128 -15.73 14.03 0.60
C LYS A 128 -14.37 14.20 -0.07
N THR A 129 -13.65 15.23 0.36
CA THR A 129 -12.24 15.33 0.00
C THR A 129 -11.46 14.15 0.57
N ASP A 130 -10.35 13.82 -0.05
CA ASP A 130 -9.48 12.75 0.45
C ASP A 130 -9.06 13.02 1.89
N TRP A 131 -8.72 14.26 2.20
CA TRP A 131 -8.36 14.67 3.55
C TRP A 131 -9.47 14.43 4.57
N GLU A 132 -10.69 14.83 4.27
CA GLU A 132 -11.85 14.59 5.15
C GLU A 132 -12.11 13.10 5.35
N THR A 133 -12.03 12.32 4.28
CA THR A 133 -12.21 10.86 4.33
C THR A 133 -11.21 10.22 5.29
N PHE A 134 -9.92 10.46 5.07
CA PHE A 134 -8.88 9.87 5.92
C PHE A 134 -8.88 10.43 7.34
N ASN A 135 -9.24 11.70 7.53
CA ASN A 135 -9.39 12.28 8.85
C ASN A 135 -10.53 11.62 9.65
N LEU A 136 -11.66 11.35 9.01
CA LEU A 136 -12.78 10.65 9.66
C LEU A 136 -12.39 9.22 10.05
N ILE A 137 -11.69 8.49 9.16
CA ILE A 137 -11.19 7.15 9.46
C ILE A 137 -10.21 7.20 10.63
N ALA A 138 -9.25 8.13 10.61
CA ALA A 138 -8.26 8.26 11.67
C ALA A 138 -8.88 8.61 13.02
N ARG A 139 -9.86 9.51 13.03
CA ARG A 139 -10.61 9.86 14.25
C ARG A 139 -11.34 8.64 14.82
N LYS A 140 -12.04 7.90 13.95
CA LYS A 140 -12.77 6.71 14.39
C LYS A 140 -11.83 5.61 14.87
N PHE A 141 -10.70 5.44 14.19
CA PHE A 141 -9.66 4.53 14.64
C PHE A 141 -9.15 4.92 16.04
N SER A 142 -8.85 6.21 16.26
CA SER A 142 -8.37 6.68 17.57
C SER A 142 -9.40 6.48 18.70
N GLU A 143 -10.68 6.68 18.41
CA GLU A 143 -11.75 6.41 19.38
C GLU A 143 -11.80 4.93 19.76
N LEU A 144 -11.69 4.03 18.80
CA LEU A 144 -11.76 2.59 19.02
C LEU A 144 -10.46 2.03 19.63
N ALA A 145 -9.33 2.64 19.33
CA ALA A 145 -8.03 2.20 19.79
C ALA A 145 -7.94 2.16 21.32
N VAL A 146 -8.56 3.11 22.00
CA VAL A 146 -8.60 3.18 23.47
C VAL A 146 -9.10 1.86 24.10
N ASP A 147 -10.15 1.29 23.52
CA ASP A 147 -10.77 0.07 24.07
C ASP A 147 -10.11 -1.23 23.59
N HIS A 148 -9.38 -1.18 22.47
CA HIS A 148 -8.90 -2.39 21.79
C HIS A 148 -7.39 -2.55 21.74
N LEU A 149 -6.65 -1.48 21.76
CA LEU A 149 -5.19 -1.52 21.64
C LEU A 149 -4.46 -1.37 22.96
N GLY A 150 -4.91 -0.46 23.84
CA GLY A 150 -4.22 -0.16 25.09
C GLY A 150 -2.78 0.30 24.83
N THR A 151 -1.88 0.01 25.76
CA THR A 151 -0.46 0.34 25.60
C THR A 151 0.22 -0.67 24.68
N ARG A 152 0.90 -0.17 23.66
CA ARG A 152 1.64 -0.97 22.67
C ARG A 152 3.06 -0.45 22.51
N THR A 153 3.98 -1.37 22.26
CA THR A 153 5.34 -1.00 21.85
C THR A 153 5.43 -1.10 20.32
N ASP A 154 5.51 0.05 19.69
CA ASP A 154 5.73 0.16 18.24
C ASP A 154 7.23 0.25 17.96
N ILE A 155 7.67 -0.34 16.86
CA ILE A 155 9.04 -0.20 16.38
C ILE A 155 9.04 0.75 15.20
N VAL A 156 9.67 1.90 15.38
CA VAL A 156 9.82 2.91 14.35
C VAL A 156 11.23 2.86 13.78
N SER A 157 11.31 2.83 12.46
CA SER A 157 12.60 2.96 11.77
C SER A 157 12.93 4.44 11.61
N ALA A 158 14.02 4.88 12.21
CA ALA A 158 14.53 6.23 11.97
C ALA A 158 15.06 6.36 10.53
N PRO A 159 14.85 7.50 9.85
CA PRO A 159 15.46 7.76 8.56
C PRO A 159 16.98 7.61 8.62
N LEU A 160 17.57 7.13 7.53
CA LEU A 160 19.02 7.08 7.41
C LEU A 160 19.58 8.51 7.27
N LEU A 161 20.62 8.79 8.03
CA LEU A 161 21.34 10.05 7.96
C LEU A 161 22.52 9.91 6.99
N HIS A 162 22.69 10.88 6.14
CA HIS A 162 23.84 11.01 5.24
C HIS A 162 24.66 12.21 5.65
N ASP A 163 25.98 12.07 5.61
CA ASP A 163 26.88 13.15 6.02
C ASP A 163 26.94 14.26 4.98
N THR A 164 26.80 13.90 3.69
CA THR A 164 26.86 14.86 2.58
C THR A 164 25.84 14.53 1.48
N PRO A 165 25.46 15.52 0.66
CA PRO A 165 24.64 15.29 -0.53
C PRO A 165 25.30 14.31 -1.53
N GLU A 166 26.60 14.24 -1.59
CA GLU A 166 27.36 13.36 -2.47
C GLU A 166 27.16 11.89 -2.10
N GLU A 167 26.90 11.56 -0.84
CA GLU A 167 26.55 10.21 -0.41
C GLU A 167 25.21 9.76 -1.01
N LEU A 168 24.26 10.67 -1.19
CA LEU A 168 22.97 10.41 -1.84
C LEU A 168 23.10 10.36 -3.36
N ALA A 169 23.97 11.22 -3.91
CA ALA A 169 24.19 11.37 -5.35
C ALA A 169 25.26 10.43 -5.90
N GLN A 170 25.50 9.30 -5.28
CA GLN A 170 26.52 8.34 -5.71
C GLN A 170 26.41 8.01 -7.21
N PRO A 171 27.50 8.02 -7.97
CA PRO A 171 27.49 7.69 -9.38
C PRO A 171 26.86 6.32 -9.63
N GLY A 172 25.78 6.30 -10.42
CA GLY A 172 25.04 5.09 -10.72
C GLY A 172 24.09 4.61 -9.62
N GLY A 173 23.86 5.39 -8.56
CA GLY A 173 22.91 5.04 -7.49
C GLY A 173 23.33 3.79 -6.70
N ILE A 174 24.62 3.49 -6.62
CA ILE A 174 25.12 2.32 -5.89
C ILE A 174 25.06 2.62 -4.39
N VAL A 175 24.03 2.09 -3.74
CA VAL A 175 23.95 2.02 -2.29
C VAL A 175 24.67 0.77 -1.83
N ARG A 176 25.73 0.92 -1.02
CA ARG A 176 26.45 -0.21 -0.45
C ARG A 176 25.57 -0.96 0.54
N ASP A 177 25.54 -2.27 0.40
CA ASP A 177 24.73 -3.14 1.25
C ASP A 177 25.59 -3.71 2.39
N TRP A 178 25.34 -3.25 3.61
CA TRP A 178 26.00 -3.76 4.81
C TRP A 178 25.75 -5.25 5.04
N ARG A 179 24.63 -5.80 4.58
CA ARG A 179 24.31 -7.23 4.70
C ARG A 179 25.22 -8.09 3.83
N LYS A 180 25.74 -7.51 2.76
CA LYS A 180 26.71 -8.16 1.86
C LYS A 180 28.16 -7.88 2.27
N GLY A 181 28.38 -7.14 3.34
CA GLY A 181 29.73 -6.77 3.78
C GLY A 181 30.38 -5.68 2.91
N GLU A 182 29.60 -4.93 2.13
CA GLU A 182 30.10 -3.87 1.26
C GLU A 182 30.42 -2.57 2.04
N CYS A 183 29.90 -2.45 3.26
CA CYS A 183 30.18 -1.36 4.20
C CYS A 183 29.94 -1.80 5.64
N GLU A 184 30.46 -1.04 6.60
CA GLU A 184 30.21 -1.26 8.03
C GLU A 184 28.76 -1.03 8.40
N PRO A 185 28.15 -1.87 9.28
CA PRO A 185 26.81 -1.69 9.78
C PRO A 185 26.76 -0.57 10.83
N VAL A 186 26.42 0.64 10.42
CA VAL A 186 26.26 1.79 11.32
C VAL A 186 24.79 2.11 11.49
N PRO A 187 24.20 1.88 12.69
CA PRO A 187 22.79 2.16 12.94
C PRO A 187 22.41 3.62 12.67
N GLY A 188 21.39 3.83 11.85
CA GLY A 188 20.91 5.14 11.45
C GLY A 188 21.70 5.77 10.29
N LYS A 189 22.75 5.10 9.78
CA LYS A 189 23.54 5.55 8.64
C LYS A 189 23.53 4.51 7.51
N THR A 190 24.19 3.37 7.69
CA THR A 190 24.25 2.32 6.67
C THR A 190 23.23 1.20 6.92
N MET A 191 22.70 1.10 8.12
CA MET A 191 21.61 0.21 8.47
C MET A 191 20.48 0.95 9.19
N PRO A 192 19.22 0.49 9.08
CA PRO A 192 18.11 1.09 9.81
C PRO A 192 18.34 1.09 11.31
N LYS A 193 18.07 2.21 11.98
CA LYS A 193 17.98 2.29 13.43
C LYS A 193 16.53 2.08 13.83
N LEU A 194 16.28 0.98 14.52
CA LEU A 194 14.96 0.66 15.07
C LEU A 194 14.85 1.27 16.46
N ILE A 195 13.80 2.04 16.69
CA ILE A 195 13.52 2.72 17.96
C ILE A 195 12.20 2.17 18.48
N PRO A 196 12.19 1.47 19.62
CA PRO A 196 10.94 1.10 20.26
C PRO A 196 10.31 2.37 20.87
N ILE A 197 9.03 2.57 20.56
CA ILE A 197 8.22 3.67 21.09
C ILE A 197 7.03 3.05 21.81
N GLU A 198 6.88 3.34 23.09
CA GLU A 198 5.68 2.98 23.81
C GLU A 198 4.59 4.01 23.51
N ARG A 199 3.45 3.52 23.09
CA ARG A 199 2.25 4.32 22.81
C ARG A 199 1.10 3.82 23.67
N ASP A 200 0.42 4.75 24.28
CA ASP A 200 -0.85 4.55 24.97
C ASP A 200 -1.96 5.05 24.02
N TYR A 201 -2.79 4.12 23.58
CA TYR A 201 -3.87 4.40 22.63
C TYR A 201 -5.18 4.67 23.34
#